data_a24c533ab5e7887b2c7e8fd6855650dd
#
_entry.id   a24c533ab5e7887b2c7e8fd6855650dd
#
_cell.length_a   1.000
_cell.length_b   1.000
_cell.length_c   1.000
_cell.angle_alpha   90.00
_cell.angle_beta   90.00
_cell.angle_gamma   90.00
#
_symmetry.space_group_name_H-M   'P 1'
#
loop_
_entity.id
_entity.type
_entity.pdbx_description
1 polymer ?
#
loop_
_entity_poly.entity_id
_entity_poly.type
_entity_poly.pdbx_seq_one_letter_code
_entity_poly.pdbx_strand_id
1 'polypeptide(L)'
;MKEKKLNILSVDCDWIQNLKSQQDLISFVIPLLFKDSQIILNYDNHKIYPYFLHGYDEYNLWNIDHHHDYAYDQYLKLDEGNWIYHLSNVFLKKINYVWINNPESVHPTHFNRQKINDKLKSYKFDPCLSFISQQTFDKIFICCSPEPEYNTHLGITTYKIIERIMNDKPTS
;
A
#
# COMPACT_ATOMS: atom_id res chain seq x y z
N MET A 1 -1.22 14.27 25.90
CA MET A 1 -1.60 14.49 24.48
C MET A 1 -2.22 13.19 23.97
N LYS A 2 -3.34 13.24 23.25
CA LYS A 2 -3.85 12.02 22.57
C LYS A 2 -2.83 11.62 21.48
N GLU A 3 -2.40 10.37 21.50
CA GLU A 3 -1.58 9.81 20.41
C GLU A 3 -2.32 10.03 19.08
N LYS A 4 -1.67 10.67 18.14
CA LYS A 4 -2.23 10.89 16.80
C LYS A 4 -2.12 9.59 16.01
N LYS A 5 -3.27 8.98 15.74
CA LYS A 5 -3.38 7.77 14.93
C LYS A 5 -3.82 8.13 13.52
N LEU A 6 -3.19 7.54 12.52
CA LEU A 6 -3.46 7.78 11.11
C LEU A 6 -3.92 6.50 10.42
N ASN A 7 -4.96 6.61 9.61
CA ASN A 7 -5.46 5.54 8.76
C ASN A 7 -4.93 5.72 7.34
N ILE A 8 -4.16 4.75 6.87
CA ILE A 8 -3.47 4.82 5.59
C ILE A 8 -3.86 3.65 4.71
N LEU A 9 -4.15 3.94 3.44
CA LEU A 9 -4.23 2.97 2.38
C LEU A 9 -3.01 3.13 1.48
N SER A 10 -2.23 2.07 1.33
CA SER A 10 -1.21 1.94 0.29
C SER A 10 -1.73 1.00 -0.79
N VAL A 11 -1.55 1.37 -2.04
CA VAL A 11 -1.94 0.57 -3.21
C VAL A 11 -0.77 0.51 -4.16
N ASP A 12 -0.24 -0.69 -4.37
CA ASP A 12 0.65 -0.95 -5.49
C ASP A 12 -0.12 -1.60 -6.63
N CYS A 13 -0.02 -1.02 -7.82
CA CYS A 13 -0.73 -1.53 -8.99
C CYS A 13 -0.16 -2.84 -9.53
N ASP A 14 0.96 -3.33 -9.03
CA ASP A 14 1.49 -4.67 -9.30
C ASP A 14 0.58 -5.79 -8.74
N TRP A 15 -0.30 -5.44 -7.79
CA TRP A 15 -1.36 -6.31 -7.30
C TRP A 15 -2.25 -6.86 -8.42
N ILE A 16 -2.32 -6.16 -9.56
CA ILE A 16 -3.18 -6.51 -10.69
C ILE A 16 -2.52 -7.61 -11.52
N GLN A 17 -3.12 -8.80 -11.54
CA GLN A 17 -2.62 -9.96 -12.28
C GLN A 17 -3.44 -10.27 -13.55
N ASN A 18 -4.68 -9.80 -13.63
CA ASN A 18 -5.59 -10.05 -14.74
C ASN A 18 -6.68 -8.96 -14.82
N LEU A 19 -7.54 -9.05 -15.86
CA LEU A 19 -8.63 -8.08 -16.08
C LEU A 19 -9.63 -8.03 -14.92
N LYS A 20 -9.88 -9.15 -14.25
CA LYS A 20 -10.80 -9.18 -13.10
C LYS A 20 -10.22 -8.41 -11.93
N SER A 21 -8.97 -8.70 -11.54
CA SER A 21 -8.31 -7.97 -10.47
C SER A 21 -8.15 -6.48 -10.79
N GLN A 22 -7.96 -6.12 -12.08
CA GLN A 22 -7.98 -4.73 -12.52
C GLN A 22 -9.34 -4.06 -12.25
N GLN A 23 -10.43 -4.70 -12.65
CA GLN A 23 -11.78 -4.19 -12.42
C GLN A 23 -12.11 -4.06 -10.94
N ASP A 24 -11.73 -5.06 -10.14
CA ASP A 24 -11.93 -5.07 -8.70
C ASP A 24 -11.19 -3.89 -8.04
N LEU A 25 -9.90 -3.69 -8.39
CA LEU A 25 -9.11 -2.60 -7.85
C LEU A 25 -9.65 -1.22 -8.28
N ILE A 26 -9.97 -1.03 -9.56
CA ILE A 26 -10.53 0.22 -10.06
C ILE A 26 -11.85 0.53 -9.36
N SER A 27 -12.76 -0.45 -9.26
CA SER A 27 -14.05 -0.29 -8.59
C SER A 27 -13.91 0.08 -7.11
N PHE A 28 -12.86 -0.40 -6.47
CA PHE A 28 -12.55 -0.09 -5.08
C PHE A 28 -11.89 1.30 -4.93
N VAL A 29 -10.89 1.62 -5.74
CA VAL A 29 -10.07 2.84 -5.59
C VAL A 29 -10.78 4.10 -6.08
N ILE A 30 -11.44 4.05 -7.24
CA ILE A 30 -12.03 5.25 -7.87
C ILE A 30 -12.97 6.01 -6.92
N PRO A 31 -13.91 5.37 -6.20
CA PRO A 31 -14.75 6.09 -5.24
C PRO A 31 -13.98 6.78 -4.12
N LEU A 32 -12.82 6.24 -3.73
CA LEU A 32 -11.99 6.82 -2.68
C LEU A 32 -11.30 8.10 -3.13
N LEU A 33 -11.00 8.23 -4.43
CA LEU A 33 -10.36 9.42 -4.97
C LEU A 33 -11.20 10.69 -4.79
N PHE A 34 -12.51 10.56 -4.60
CA PHE A 34 -13.45 11.69 -4.44
C PHE A 34 -13.84 11.95 -2.97
N LYS A 35 -13.21 11.27 -2.02
CA LYS A 35 -13.36 11.54 -0.59
C LYS A 35 -12.33 12.56 -0.11
N ASP A 36 -12.52 13.06 1.12
CA ASP A 36 -11.63 14.05 1.77
C ASP A 36 -10.29 13.45 2.26
N SER A 37 -9.75 12.49 1.53
CA SER A 37 -8.45 11.87 1.83
C SER A 37 -7.34 12.61 1.10
N GLN A 38 -6.19 12.76 1.75
CA GLN A 38 -4.99 13.20 1.07
C GLN A 38 -4.48 12.08 0.16
N ILE A 39 -4.46 12.32 -1.15
CA ILE A 39 -4.02 11.35 -2.14
C ILE A 39 -2.61 11.70 -2.59
N ILE A 40 -1.74 10.71 -2.61
CA ILE A 40 -0.36 10.81 -3.05
C ILE A 40 -0.15 9.80 -4.18
N LEU A 41 0.19 10.28 -5.36
CA LEU A 41 0.57 9.45 -6.49
C LEU A 41 2.08 9.50 -6.67
N ASN A 42 2.71 8.34 -6.79
CA ASN A 42 4.13 8.26 -7.12
C ASN A 42 4.38 7.01 -7.97
N TYR A 43 4.79 7.22 -9.21
CA TYR A 43 5.02 6.12 -10.14
C TYR A 43 6.17 5.20 -9.68
N ASP A 44 7.21 5.79 -9.12
CA ASP A 44 8.47 5.07 -8.98
C ASP A 44 8.70 4.40 -7.62
N ASN A 45 7.85 4.64 -6.56
CA ASN A 45 8.44 4.22 -5.31
C ASN A 45 7.68 4.41 -4.00
N HIS A 46 7.58 3.35 -3.23
CA HIS A 46 7.33 3.36 -1.80
C HIS A 46 8.49 4.00 -0.97
N LYS A 47 9.68 4.23 -1.52
CA LYS A 47 10.85 4.79 -0.82
C LYS A 47 10.60 6.15 -0.17
N ILE A 48 9.74 6.96 -0.79
CA ILE A 48 9.46 8.30 -0.31
C ILE A 48 8.41 8.27 0.82
N TYR A 49 7.64 7.20 0.89
CA TYR A 49 6.45 7.13 1.72
C TYR A 49 6.71 7.28 3.23
N PRO A 50 7.73 6.65 3.83
CA PRO A 50 8.03 6.84 5.24
C PRO A 50 8.26 8.31 5.64
N TYR A 51 8.79 9.11 4.73
CA TYR A 51 9.06 10.54 4.99
C TYR A 51 7.78 11.39 5.03
N PHE A 52 6.71 10.98 4.35
CA PHE A 52 5.41 11.66 4.41
C PHE A 52 4.62 11.37 5.68
N LEU A 53 5.08 10.42 6.49
CA LEU A 53 4.38 9.98 7.68
C LEU A 53 4.88 10.64 8.97
N HIS A 54 5.58 11.78 8.87
CA HIS A 54 6.06 12.50 10.03
C HIS A 54 4.90 13.09 10.87
N GLY A 55 5.10 13.09 12.19
CA GLY A 55 4.17 13.73 13.13
C GLY A 55 3.07 12.82 13.69
N TYR A 56 3.12 11.53 13.40
CA TYR A 56 2.21 10.51 13.95
C TYR A 56 3.01 9.42 14.65
N ASP A 57 2.41 8.82 15.68
CA ASP A 57 3.08 7.79 16.49
C ASP A 57 2.52 6.40 16.22
N GLU A 58 1.29 6.32 15.74
CA GLU A 58 0.59 5.07 15.46
C GLU A 58 -0.14 5.12 14.12
N TYR A 59 -0.10 4.01 13.38
CA TYR A 59 -0.75 3.85 12.09
C TYR A 59 -1.63 2.61 12.05
N ASN A 60 -2.79 2.74 11.39
CA ASN A 60 -3.48 1.63 10.77
C ASN A 60 -3.10 1.67 9.30
N LEU A 61 -2.43 0.65 8.82
CA LEU A 61 -1.90 0.58 7.46
C LEU A 61 -2.49 -0.62 6.74
N TRP A 62 -3.21 -0.35 5.68
CA TRP A 62 -3.70 -1.35 4.73
C TRP A 62 -2.83 -1.26 3.47
N ASN A 63 -2.18 -2.37 3.11
CA ASN A 63 -1.34 -2.46 1.92
C ASN A 63 -1.96 -3.43 0.92
N ILE A 64 -2.48 -2.90 -0.18
CA ILE A 64 -2.91 -3.67 -1.34
C ILE A 64 -1.70 -3.80 -2.23
N ASP A 65 -1.12 -5.01 -2.28
CA ASP A 65 0.17 -5.20 -2.88
C ASP A 65 0.41 -6.68 -3.18
N HIS A 66 1.16 -6.97 -4.23
CA HIS A 66 1.65 -8.31 -4.50
C HIS A 66 2.63 -8.78 -3.42
N HIS A 67 3.38 -7.84 -2.86
CA HIS A 67 4.39 -8.03 -1.83
C HIS A 67 3.95 -7.48 -0.47
N HIS A 68 4.56 -7.94 0.59
CA HIS A 68 4.23 -7.46 1.94
C HIS A 68 5.10 -6.28 2.42
N ASP A 69 6.11 -5.89 1.68
CA ASP A 69 7.02 -4.75 1.91
C ASP A 69 7.63 -4.62 3.30
N TYR A 70 7.58 -5.70 4.07
CA TYR A 70 8.12 -5.68 5.42
C TYR A 70 9.62 -5.95 5.46
N ALA A 71 10.12 -6.85 4.68
CA ALA A 71 11.55 -7.09 4.43
C ALA A 71 11.70 -8.37 3.60
N TYR A 72 11.91 -8.23 2.33
CA TYR A 72 12.41 -9.34 1.52
C TYR A 72 13.88 -9.54 1.78
N ASP A 73 14.57 -8.47 2.07
CA ASP A 73 15.96 -8.47 2.43
C ASP A 73 16.26 -7.74 3.73
N GLN A 74 17.26 -8.19 4.46
CA GLN A 74 17.57 -7.77 5.83
C GLN A 74 18.30 -6.41 5.88
N TYR A 75 17.95 -5.41 5.05
CA TYR A 75 18.90 -4.42 4.68
C TYR A 75 18.71 -3.01 5.13
N LEU A 76 19.81 -2.46 5.24
CA LEU A 76 20.24 -1.18 5.77
C LEU A 76 19.75 0.03 4.96
N LYS A 77 19.35 -0.15 3.70
CA LYS A 77 18.83 0.93 2.87
C LYS A 77 17.34 0.76 2.63
N LEU A 78 16.62 1.87 2.76
CA LEU A 78 15.20 1.93 2.43
C LEU A 78 14.99 1.69 0.93
N ASP A 79 14.13 0.72 0.61
CA ASP A 79 13.67 0.41 -0.74
C ASP A 79 12.17 0.07 -0.78
N GLU A 80 11.67 -0.26 -1.96
CA GLU A 80 10.27 -0.58 -2.21
C GLU A 80 9.80 -1.82 -1.45
N GLY A 81 10.64 -2.82 -1.27
CA GLY A 81 10.28 -4.09 -0.62
C GLY A 81 10.47 -4.09 0.91
N ASN A 82 10.92 -2.99 1.52
CA ASN A 82 11.20 -2.96 2.95
C ASN A 82 10.73 -1.69 3.69
N TRP A 83 9.97 -0.84 3.06
CA TRP A 83 9.57 0.44 3.65
C TRP A 83 8.73 0.28 4.93
N ILE A 84 7.93 -0.77 5.05
CA ILE A 84 7.16 -1.06 6.28
C ILE A 84 8.09 -1.47 7.42
N TYR A 85 9.16 -2.22 7.12
CA TYR A 85 10.20 -2.52 8.10
C TYR A 85 10.87 -1.23 8.60
N HIS A 86 11.24 -0.33 7.70
CA HIS A 86 11.85 0.95 8.08
C HIS A 86 10.89 1.78 8.93
N LEU A 87 9.62 1.84 8.56
CA LEU A 87 8.61 2.57 9.31
C LEU A 87 8.48 2.05 10.76
N SER A 88 8.49 0.73 10.95
CA SER A 88 8.34 0.12 12.27
C SER A 88 9.63 0.08 13.09
N ASN A 89 10.77 -0.19 12.47
CA ASN A 89 12.02 -0.49 13.19
C ASN A 89 13.02 0.67 13.16
N VAL A 90 13.08 1.44 12.10
CA VAL A 90 13.99 2.58 11.99
C VAL A 90 13.33 3.84 12.52
N PHE A 91 12.08 4.09 12.13
CA PHE A 91 11.31 5.24 12.61
C PHE A 91 10.52 4.97 13.90
N LEU A 92 10.59 3.74 14.44
CA LEU A 92 10.00 3.33 15.70
C LEU A 92 8.49 3.60 15.80
N LYS A 93 7.77 3.42 14.71
CA LYS A 93 6.33 3.64 14.66
C LYS A 93 5.55 2.39 15.07
N LYS A 94 4.41 2.60 15.71
CA LYS A 94 3.46 1.52 16.04
C LYS A 94 2.54 1.30 14.85
N ILE A 95 2.57 0.13 14.24
CA ILE A 95 1.82 -0.16 13.03
C ILE A 95 0.87 -1.34 13.27
N ASN A 96 -0.42 -1.11 13.04
CA ASN A 96 -1.41 -2.15 12.84
C ASN A 96 -1.46 -2.40 11.33
N TYR A 97 -0.84 -3.48 10.90
CA TYR A 97 -0.62 -3.77 9.50
C TYR A 97 -1.58 -4.81 8.97
N VAL A 98 -2.21 -4.52 7.84
CA VAL A 98 -3.02 -5.47 7.08
C VAL A 98 -2.49 -5.51 5.66
N TRP A 99 -2.01 -6.68 5.25
CA TRP A 99 -1.59 -6.94 3.89
C TRP A 99 -2.71 -7.62 3.11
N ILE A 100 -3.08 -7.05 1.97
CA ILE A 100 -4.11 -7.54 1.07
C ILE A 100 -3.42 -7.96 -0.21
N ASN A 101 -3.16 -9.27 -0.30
CA ASN A 101 -2.55 -9.86 -1.47
C ASN A 101 -3.61 -10.30 -2.49
N ASN A 102 -3.24 -10.33 -3.76
CA ASN A 102 -4.08 -10.92 -4.79
C ASN A 102 -4.08 -12.46 -4.65
N PRO A 103 -5.25 -13.09 -4.45
CA PRO A 103 -5.32 -14.53 -4.30
C PRO A 103 -4.94 -15.31 -5.56
N GLU A 104 -4.94 -14.65 -6.72
CA GLU A 104 -4.55 -15.25 -8.00
C GLU A 104 -3.06 -15.08 -8.32
N SER A 105 -2.31 -14.44 -7.42
CA SER A 105 -0.87 -14.30 -7.57
C SER A 105 -0.18 -15.65 -7.55
N VAL A 106 0.56 -15.93 -8.62
CA VAL A 106 1.30 -17.21 -8.77
C VAL A 106 2.63 -17.25 -8.05
N HIS A 107 3.10 -16.11 -7.53
CA HIS A 107 4.36 -16.07 -6.81
C HIS A 107 4.16 -16.51 -5.36
N PRO A 108 4.83 -17.64 -4.97
CA PRO A 108 4.90 -17.98 -3.57
C PRO A 108 5.66 -16.86 -2.86
N THR A 109 4.94 -16.06 -2.13
CA THR A 109 5.55 -15.11 -1.23
C THR A 109 6.37 -15.90 -0.22
N HIS A 110 7.69 -15.77 -0.24
CA HIS A 110 8.61 -16.30 0.77
C HIS A 110 8.42 -15.54 2.09
N PHE A 111 7.33 -15.86 2.72
CA PHE A 111 6.73 -15.05 3.72
C PHE A 111 6.85 -15.72 5.09
N ASN A 112 7.62 -15.11 5.95
CA ASN A 112 7.72 -15.55 7.33
C ASN A 112 6.77 -14.73 8.22
N ARG A 113 5.51 -15.18 8.33
CA ARG A 113 4.47 -14.55 9.16
C ARG A 113 4.92 -14.32 10.60
N GLN A 114 5.66 -15.28 11.17
CA GLN A 114 6.15 -15.18 12.54
C GLN A 114 7.09 -13.98 12.69
N LYS A 115 8.05 -13.83 11.78
CA LYS A 115 9.00 -12.72 11.81
C LYS A 115 8.33 -11.36 11.72
N ILE A 116 7.25 -11.25 10.95
CA ILE A 116 6.47 -10.01 10.85
C ILE A 116 5.68 -9.77 12.14
N ASN A 117 4.96 -10.77 12.64
CA ASN A 117 4.18 -10.65 13.86
C ASN A 117 5.02 -10.25 15.07
N ASP A 118 6.27 -10.70 15.15
CA ASP A 118 7.17 -10.37 16.24
C ASP A 118 7.59 -8.89 16.26
N LYS A 119 7.44 -8.19 15.15
CA LYS A 119 7.95 -6.82 14.95
C LYS A 119 6.86 -5.76 14.84
N LEU A 120 5.71 -6.09 14.29
CA LEU A 120 4.60 -5.17 14.17
C LEU A 120 3.70 -5.23 15.41
N LYS A 121 3.05 -4.12 15.72
CA LYS A 121 2.07 -4.06 16.82
C LYS A 121 0.93 -5.06 16.60
N SER A 122 0.46 -5.15 15.37
CA SER A 122 -0.44 -6.19 14.91
C SER A 122 -0.23 -6.43 13.43
N TYR A 123 -0.52 -7.65 13.00
CA TYR A 123 -0.43 -8.05 11.62
C TYR A 123 -1.62 -8.93 11.24
N LYS A 124 -2.18 -8.65 10.08
CA LYS A 124 -3.25 -9.47 9.50
C LYS A 124 -2.99 -9.65 8.00
N PHE A 125 -3.19 -10.85 7.52
CA PHE A 125 -3.26 -11.16 6.09
C PHE A 125 -4.72 -11.34 5.68
N ASP A 126 -5.14 -10.67 4.60
CA ASP A 126 -6.47 -10.82 4.02
C ASP A 126 -6.36 -10.80 2.48
N PRO A 127 -6.86 -11.81 1.78
CA PRO A 127 -6.84 -11.87 0.33
C PRO A 127 -8.00 -11.10 -0.33
N CYS A 128 -8.77 -10.30 0.43
CA CYS A 128 -10.03 -9.73 -0.06
C CYS A 128 -10.13 -8.22 0.13
N LEU A 129 -10.36 -7.48 -0.97
CA LEU A 129 -10.59 -6.03 -0.92
C LEU A 129 -11.83 -5.63 -0.11
N SER A 130 -12.84 -6.51 -0.01
CA SER A 130 -14.06 -6.22 0.75
C SER A 130 -13.80 -6.01 2.24
N PHE A 131 -12.71 -6.53 2.76
CA PHE A 131 -12.30 -6.34 4.14
C PHE A 131 -12.13 -4.86 4.51
N ILE A 132 -11.67 -4.04 3.58
CA ILE A 132 -11.39 -2.62 3.80
C ILE A 132 -12.42 -1.68 3.18
N SER A 133 -13.44 -2.21 2.53
CA SER A 133 -14.43 -1.40 1.79
C SER A 133 -15.20 -0.40 2.67
N GLN A 134 -15.33 -0.67 3.96
CA GLN A 134 -16.02 0.17 4.93
C GLN A 134 -15.07 1.11 5.71
N GLN A 135 -13.77 1.03 5.46
CA GLN A 135 -12.79 1.87 6.15
C GLN A 135 -12.76 3.28 5.56
N THR A 136 -12.40 4.24 6.40
CA THR A 136 -12.07 5.59 5.98
C THR A 136 -10.56 5.80 6.12
N PHE A 137 -9.98 6.51 5.16
CA PHE A 137 -8.53 6.74 5.10
C PHE A 137 -8.24 8.23 5.20
N ASP A 138 -7.27 8.58 6.03
CA ASP A 138 -6.75 9.94 6.11
C ASP A 138 -5.79 10.20 4.93
N LYS A 139 -5.04 9.18 4.55
CA LYS A 139 -4.12 9.22 3.41
C LYS A 139 -4.26 7.99 2.53
N ILE A 140 -4.16 8.22 1.23
CA ILE A 140 -4.14 7.17 0.21
C ILE A 140 -2.87 7.36 -0.61
N PHE A 141 -2.02 6.34 -0.64
CA PHE A 141 -0.83 6.29 -1.45
C PHE A 141 -1.03 5.29 -2.58
N ILE A 142 -0.75 5.68 -3.81
CA ILE A 142 -0.90 4.81 -4.98
C ILE A 142 0.38 4.86 -5.77
N CYS A 143 0.95 3.71 -6.04
CA CYS A 143 2.15 3.56 -6.86
C CYS A 143 2.01 2.42 -7.87
N CYS A 144 3.04 2.26 -8.67
CA CYS A 144 3.22 1.15 -9.57
C CYS A 144 4.70 0.81 -9.52
N SER A 145 5.06 -0.23 -8.75
CA SER A 145 6.47 -0.61 -8.56
C SER A 145 7.21 -0.78 -9.88
N PRO A 146 8.44 -0.29 -9.98
CA PRO A 146 9.18 -0.29 -11.24
C PRO A 146 9.72 -1.67 -11.63
N GLU A 147 9.49 -2.71 -10.85
CA GLU A 147 10.00 -4.04 -11.11
C GLU A 147 9.35 -4.66 -12.36
N PRO A 148 10.09 -4.82 -13.46
CA PRO A 148 9.51 -5.31 -14.73
C PRO A 148 8.91 -6.71 -14.63
N GLU A 149 9.36 -7.50 -13.66
CA GLU A 149 8.96 -8.89 -13.47
C GLU A 149 7.55 -9.01 -12.91
N TYR A 150 7.09 -7.99 -12.18
CA TYR A 150 5.80 -7.98 -11.48
C TYR A 150 4.83 -6.95 -12.06
N ASN A 151 5.34 -6.01 -12.85
CA ASN A 151 4.54 -4.96 -13.46
C ASN A 151 3.82 -5.47 -14.69
N THR A 152 2.59 -5.90 -14.50
CA THR A 152 1.73 -6.23 -15.62
C THR A 152 1.41 -4.94 -16.40
N HIS A 153 1.25 -5.06 -17.72
CA HIS A 153 0.75 -3.94 -18.55
C HIS A 153 -0.58 -3.36 -17.99
N LEU A 154 -1.38 -4.20 -17.35
CA LEU A 154 -2.64 -3.81 -16.69
C LEU A 154 -2.39 -2.92 -15.46
N GLY A 155 -1.37 -3.21 -14.65
CA GLY A 155 -0.98 -2.39 -13.51
C GLY A 155 -0.58 -0.99 -13.93
N ILE A 156 0.32 -0.88 -14.90
CA ILE A 156 0.77 0.39 -15.46
C ILE A 156 -0.40 1.19 -16.06
N THR A 157 -1.27 0.52 -16.81
CA THR A 157 -2.44 1.15 -17.41
C THR A 157 -3.39 1.68 -16.34
N THR A 158 -3.63 0.90 -15.28
CA THR A 158 -4.49 1.31 -14.16
C THR A 158 -3.93 2.51 -13.44
N TYR A 159 -2.64 2.52 -13.13
CA TYR A 159 -1.99 3.68 -12.52
C TYR A 159 -2.22 4.95 -13.38
N LYS A 160 -1.98 4.88 -14.69
CA LYS A 160 -2.19 6.00 -15.61
C LYS A 160 -3.65 6.47 -15.69
N ILE A 161 -4.61 5.56 -15.58
CA ILE A 161 -6.03 5.92 -15.51
C ILE A 161 -6.31 6.72 -14.23
N ILE A 162 -5.81 6.25 -13.09
CA ILE A 162 -5.97 6.92 -11.81
C ILE A 162 -5.32 8.31 -11.84
N GLU A 163 -4.09 8.39 -12.34
CA GLU A 163 -3.34 9.65 -12.48
C GLU A 163 -4.11 10.66 -13.34
N ARG A 164 -4.66 10.23 -14.46
CA ARG A 164 -5.48 11.08 -15.33
C ARG A 164 -6.73 11.60 -14.61
N ILE A 165 -7.47 10.72 -13.92
CA ILE A 165 -8.65 11.11 -13.14
C ILE A 165 -8.30 12.16 -12.09
N MET A 166 -7.14 12.01 -11.44
CA MET A 166 -6.69 12.97 -10.44
C MET A 166 -6.31 14.32 -11.04
N ASN A 167 -5.68 14.33 -12.22
CA ASN A 167 -5.30 15.56 -12.92
C ASN A 167 -6.51 16.30 -13.52
N ASP A 168 -7.55 15.56 -13.89
CA ASP A 168 -8.78 16.13 -14.47
C ASP A 168 -9.76 16.65 -13.39
N LYS A 169 -9.44 16.49 -12.10
CA LYS A 169 -10.27 17.05 -11.03
C LYS A 169 -10.26 18.59 -11.09
N PRO A 170 -11.43 19.24 -11.02
CA PRO A 170 -11.47 20.68 -10.86
C PRO A 170 -10.76 21.06 -9.55
N THR A 171 -9.83 21.98 -9.65
CA THR A 171 -9.21 22.61 -8.47
C THR A 171 -10.31 23.37 -7.73
N SER A 172 -10.69 22.88 -6.56
CA SER A 172 -11.67 23.53 -5.67
C SER A 172 -11.09 24.77 -5.01
#